data_d01890570bff8ee6058d8f713240aaba
#
_entry.id   d01890570bff8ee6058d8f713240aaba
#
_cell.length_a   1.000
_cell.length_b   1.000
_cell.length_c   1.000
_cell.angle_alpha   90.00
_cell.angle_beta   90.00
_cell.angle_gamma   90.00
#
_symmetry.space_group_name_H-M   'P 1'
#
loop_
_entity.id
_entity.type
_entity.pdbx_description
1 polymer ?
#
loop_
_entity_poly.entity_id
_entity_poly.type
_entity_poly.pdbx_seq_one_letter_code
_entity_poly.pdbx_strand_id
1 'polypeptide(L)'
;LFHYFYNKRELYLFLWEKCAQITMEALEKSGCYEQTDLFDSMNLGLQAKLEIMRRYPHMGTFVMKAYYEKDPDVRPAIQESIAKYADFKTNTVLLNLNPEHFIEGLDLEMMYLDMLWASEGYIWEKLQHDHINVDEIEADFIKLIDFWKSIYLRKER
;
A
#
# COMPACT_ATOMS: atom_id res chain seq x y z
N LEU A 1 7.15 30.16 -2.41
CA LEU A 1 6.96 28.91 -1.69
C LEU A 1 6.95 29.10 -0.18
N PHE A 2 7.90 29.90 0.34
CA PHE A 2 8.01 30.18 1.78
C PHE A 2 6.99 31.19 2.34
N HIS A 3 6.11 31.74 1.51
CA HIS A 3 4.96 32.51 1.99
C HIS A 3 3.89 31.67 2.66
N TYR A 4 3.83 30.36 2.34
CA TYR A 4 2.82 29.43 2.84
C TYR A 4 3.35 28.41 3.85
N PHE A 5 4.67 28.18 3.88
CA PHE A 5 5.31 27.22 4.76
C PHE A 5 6.46 27.88 5.52
N TYR A 6 6.49 27.66 6.81
CA TYR A 6 7.47 28.25 7.70
C TYR A 6 8.89 27.71 7.46
N ASN A 7 8.97 26.44 7.01
CA ASN A 7 10.24 25.76 6.75
C ASN A 7 10.04 24.54 5.83
N LYS A 8 11.14 23.90 5.46
CA LYS A 8 11.14 22.69 4.60
C LYS A 8 10.39 21.53 5.25
N ARG A 9 10.43 21.39 6.58
CA ARG A 9 9.72 20.34 7.31
C ARG A 9 8.21 20.47 7.11
N GLU A 10 7.66 21.64 7.29
CA GLU A 10 6.21 21.86 7.07
C GLU A 10 5.79 21.56 5.64
N LEU A 11 6.58 21.99 4.65
CA LEU A 11 6.33 21.68 3.26
C LEU A 11 6.37 20.16 3.01
N TYR A 12 7.37 19.47 3.55
CA TYR A 12 7.52 18.04 3.39
C TYR A 12 6.32 17.27 3.96
N LEU A 13 5.91 17.59 5.18
CA LEU A 13 4.76 16.97 5.83
C LEU A 13 3.44 17.32 5.13
N PHE A 14 3.29 18.54 4.64
CA PHE A 14 2.13 18.91 3.83
C PHE A 14 2.03 18.07 2.56
N LEU A 15 3.15 17.90 1.84
CA LEU A 15 3.19 17.08 0.64
C LEU A 15 2.87 15.60 0.95
N TRP A 16 3.39 15.08 2.05
CA TRP A 16 3.06 13.74 2.51
C TRP A 16 1.55 13.56 2.74
N GLU A 17 0.93 14.45 3.51
CA GLU A 17 -0.50 14.40 3.79
C GLU A 17 -1.37 14.56 2.53
N LYS A 18 -0.96 15.40 1.59
CA LYS A 18 -1.64 15.52 0.30
C LYS A 18 -1.56 14.24 -0.53
N CYS A 19 -0.39 13.62 -0.56
CA CYS A 19 -0.22 12.34 -1.24
C CYS A 19 -1.06 11.23 -0.58
N ALA A 20 -1.09 11.18 0.75
CA ALA A 20 -1.91 10.24 1.49
C ALA A 20 -3.41 10.44 1.19
N GLN A 21 -3.88 11.69 1.20
CA GLN A 21 -5.27 12.02 0.86
C GLN A 21 -5.63 11.58 -0.56
N ILE A 22 -4.82 11.90 -1.56
CA ILE A 22 -5.06 11.51 -2.96
C ILE A 22 -5.11 9.97 -3.08
N THR A 23 -4.23 9.28 -2.38
CA THR A 23 -4.18 7.81 -2.39
C THR A 23 -5.44 7.22 -1.74
N MET A 24 -5.86 7.73 -0.59
CA MET A 24 -7.06 7.25 0.09
C MET A 24 -8.33 7.49 -0.74
N GLU A 25 -8.47 8.66 -1.35
CA GLU A 25 -9.60 8.97 -2.24
C GLU A 25 -9.65 8.03 -3.46
N ALA A 26 -8.49 7.70 -4.03
CA ALA A 26 -8.41 6.77 -5.16
C ALA A 26 -8.77 5.34 -4.73
N LEU A 27 -8.32 4.89 -3.56
CA LEU A 27 -8.66 3.58 -3.01
C LEU A 27 -10.16 3.47 -2.71
N GLU A 28 -10.76 4.47 -2.10
CA GLU A 28 -12.21 4.52 -1.87
C GLU A 28 -13.00 4.44 -3.18
N LYS A 29 -12.62 5.25 -4.17
CA LYS A 29 -13.27 5.24 -5.49
C LYS A 29 -13.09 3.92 -6.25
N SER A 30 -12.02 3.19 -6.00
CA SER A 30 -11.79 1.87 -6.62
C SER A 30 -12.75 0.79 -6.17
N GLY A 31 -13.42 0.97 -5.03
CA GLY A 31 -14.29 -0.03 -4.41
C GLY A 31 -13.50 -1.18 -3.75
N CYS A 32 -12.19 -1.03 -3.54
CA CYS A 32 -11.37 -2.11 -2.97
C CYS A 32 -11.78 -2.46 -1.53
N TYR A 33 -12.31 -1.52 -0.76
CA TYR A 33 -12.76 -1.75 0.61
C TYR A 33 -14.15 -2.40 0.72
N GLU A 34 -14.88 -2.46 -0.37
CA GLU A 34 -16.22 -3.07 -0.44
C GLU A 34 -16.17 -4.54 -0.87
N GLN A 35 -14.99 -5.04 -1.25
CA GLN A 35 -14.81 -6.41 -1.69
C GLN A 35 -14.79 -7.38 -0.50
N THR A 36 -15.46 -8.51 -0.65
CA THR A 36 -15.42 -9.63 0.31
C THR A 36 -14.29 -10.63 -0.01
N ASP A 37 -13.80 -10.62 -1.24
CA ASP A 37 -12.62 -11.38 -1.66
C ASP A 37 -11.35 -10.53 -1.47
N LEU A 38 -10.38 -11.08 -0.72
CA LEU A 38 -9.12 -10.38 -0.42
C LEU A 38 -8.35 -10.02 -1.69
N PHE A 39 -8.26 -10.94 -2.64
CA PHE A 39 -7.44 -10.76 -3.83
C PHE A 39 -8.09 -9.82 -4.82
N ASP A 40 -9.41 -9.76 -4.88
CA ASP A 40 -10.15 -8.75 -5.64
C ASP A 40 -9.92 -7.36 -5.03
N SER A 41 -9.98 -7.26 -3.71
CA SER A 41 -9.63 -6.03 -2.98
C SER A 41 -8.19 -5.58 -3.29
N MET A 42 -7.23 -6.50 -3.22
CA MET A 42 -5.82 -6.21 -3.52
C MET A 42 -5.61 -5.76 -4.96
N ASN A 43 -6.24 -6.41 -5.93
CA ASN A 43 -6.14 -6.04 -7.33
C ASN A 43 -6.69 -4.63 -7.59
N LEU A 44 -7.88 -4.32 -7.07
CA LEU A 44 -8.46 -2.98 -7.22
C LEU A 44 -7.61 -1.91 -6.56
N GLY A 45 -7.12 -2.16 -5.36
CA GLY A 45 -6.22 -1.25 -4.67
C GLY A 45 -4.87 -1.06 -5.38
N LEU A 46 -4.32 -2.13 -5.94
CA LEU A 46 -3.11 -2.08 -6.75
C LEU A 46 -3.32 -1.20 -7.98
N GLN A 47 -4.37 -1.44 -8.76
CA GLN A 47 -4.65 -0.66 -9.97
C GLN A 47 -4.85 0.83 -9.65
N ALA A 48 -5.55 1.16 -8.58
CA ALA A 48 -5.73 2.55 -8.14
C ALA A 48 -4.39 3.24 -7.83
N LYS A 49 -3.48 2.56 -7.13
CA LYS A 49 -2.15 3.08 -6.81
C LYS A 49 -1.25 3.22 -8.05
N LEU A 50 -1.28 2.24 -8.94
CA LEU A 50 -0.50 2.27 -10.18
C LEU A 50 -0.97 3.40 -11.11
N GLU A 51 -2.27 3.66 -11.19
CA GLU A 51 -2.82 4.79 -11.94
C GLU A 51 -2.29 6.14 -11.41
N ILE A 52 -2.24 6.31 -10.08
CA ILE A 52 -1.64 7.48 -9.45
C ILE A 52 -0.16 7.60 -9.83
N MET A 53 0.59 6.51 -9.77
CA MET A 53 2.02 6.50 -10.11
C MET A 53 2.27 6.84 -11.58
N ARG A 54 1.41 6.38 -12.50
CA ARG A 54 1.49 6.71 -13.93
C ARG A 54 1.14 8.18 -14.18
N ARG A 55 0.11 8.68 -13.50
CA ARG A 55 -0.35 10.06 -13.66
C ARG A 55 0.59 11.07 -13.00
N TYR A 56 1.17 10.71 -11.86
CA TYR A 56 2.03 11.55 -11.05
C TYR A 56 3.33 10.81 -10.65
N PRO A 57 4.26 10.59 -11.59
CA PRO A 57 5.46 9.77 -11.33
C PRO A 57 6.30 10.28 -10.15
N HIS A 58 6.44 11.60 -10.02
CA HIS A 58 7.20 12.21 -8.91
C HIS A 58 6.51 12.01 -7.55
N MET A 59 5.19 11.97 -7.53
CA MET A 59 4.42 11.67 -6.31
C MET A 59 4.69 10.25 -5.84
N GLY A 60 4.66 9.27 -6.73
CA GLY A 60 4.96 7.87 -6.41
C GLY A 60 6.35 7.71 -5.81
N THR A 61 7.36 8.29 -6.46
CA THR A 61 8.74 8.26 -5.95
C THR A 61 8.87 8.97 -4.60
N PHE A 62 8.22 10.12 -4.43
CA PHE A 62 8.21 10.85 -3.16
C PHE A 62 7.61 10.01 -2.04
N VAL A 63 6.43 9.43 -2.23
CA VAL A 63 5.74 8.61 -1.22
C VAL A 63 6.56 7.40 -0.83
N MET A 64 7.13 6.68 -1.80
CA MET A 64 7.99 5.53 -1.53
C MET A 64 9.21 5.91 -0.69
N LYS A 65 9.88 7.01 -1.03
CA LYS A 65 11.04 7.50 -0.25
C LYS A 65 10.64 8.01 1.12
N ALA A 66 9.53 8.74 1.22
CA ALA A 66 9.03 9.27 2.49
C ALA A 66 8.62 8.17 3.47
N TYR A 67 8.10 7.06 2.98
CA TYR A 67 7.77 5.89 3.81
C TYR A 67 8.97 5.37 4.61
N TYR A 68 10.16 5.44 4.02
CA TYR A 68 11.42 5.00 4.63
C TYR A 68 12.30 6.14 5.15
N GLU A 69 11.74 7.35 5.26
CA GLU A 69 12.48 8.52 5.74
C GLU A 69 13.01 8.31 7.16
N LYS A 70 14.25 8.72 7.39
CA LYS A 70 14.95 8.55 8.68
C LYS A 70 15.21 9.85 9.40
N ASP A 71 14.97 11.00 8.75
CA ASP A 71 15.18 12.31 9.35
C ASP A 71 14.31 12.47 10.62
N PRO A 72 14.93 12.70 11.80
CA PRO A 72 14.20 12.78 13.06
C PRO A 72 13.18 13.92 13.11
N ASP A 73 13.32 14.93 12.26
CA ASP A 73 12.40 16.07 12.23
C ASP A 73 11.05 15.74 11.56
N VAL A 74 11.02 14.76 10.68
CA VAL A 74 9.81 14.38 9.91
C VAL A 74 9.33 12.97 10.18
N ARG A 75 10.24 12.05 10.51
CA ARG A 75 9.95 10.62 10.70
C ARG A 75 8.80 10.33 11.67
N PRO A 76 8.73 10.94 12.88
CA PRO A 76 7.65 10.64 13.84
C PRO A 76 6.27 10.95 13.27
N ALA A 77 6.10 12.09 12.58
CA ALA A 77 4.84 12.47 11.97
C ALA A 77 4.45 11.55 10.80
N ILE A 78 5.42 11.13 9.99
CA ILE A 78 5.17 10.17 8.89
C ILE A 78 4.77 8.82 9.46
N GLN A 79 5.45 8.31 10.48
CA GLN A 79 5.11 7.03 11.12
C GLN A 79 3.73 7.05 11.76
N GLU A 80 3.34 8.14 12.42
CA GLU A 80 2.00 8.31 12.96
C GLU A 80 0.93 8.25 11.87
N SER A 81 1.16 8.95 10.76
CA SER A 81 0.29 8.93 9.58
C SER A 81 0.18 7.52 8.98
N ILE A 82 1.31 6.82 8.80
CA ILE A 82 1.33 5.45 8.28
C ILE A 82 0.55 4.51 9.20
N ALA A 83 0.76 4.56 10.51
CA ALA A 83 0.05 3.73 11.48
C ALA A 83 -1.46 3.93 11.41
N LYS A 84 -1.91 5.18 11.33
CA LYS A 84 -3.33 5.52 11.19
C LYS A 84 -3.97 4.90 9.94
N TYR A 85 -3.30 4.98 8.79
CA TYR A 85 -3.80 4.38 7.54
C TYR A 85 -3.70 2.85 7.54
N ALA A 86 -2.66 2.29 8.15
CA ALA A 86 -2.51 0.85 8.31
C ALA A 86 -3.60 0.25 9.18
N ASP A 87 -3.92 0.87 10.32
CA ASP A 87 -5.00 0.43 11.21
C ASP A 87 -6.35 0.47 10.50
N PHE A 88 -6.65 1.55 9.79
CA PHE A 88 -7.87 1.66 8.99
C PHE A 88 -7.97 0.52 7.97
N LYS A 89 -6.92 0.31 7.19
CA LYS A 89 -6.87 -0.72 6.14
C LYS A 89 -7.02 -2.12 6.73
N THR A 90 -6.27 -2.43 7.78
CA THR A 90 -6.29 -3.73 8.43
C THR A 90 -7.68 -4.04 8.99
N ASN A 91 -8.27 -3.11 9.73
CA ASN A 91 -9.60 -3.29 10.30
C ASN A 91 -10.69 -3.41 9.22
N THR A 92 -10.59 -2.67 8.14
CA THR A 92 -11.57 -2.71 7.06
C THR A 92 -11.45 -4.00 6.25
N VAL A 93 -10.24 -4.42 5.91
CA VAL A 93 -10.01 -5.60 5.06
C VAL A 93 -10.24 -6.89 5.85
N LEU A 94 -9.62 -7.05 7.01
CA LEU A 94 -9.70 -8.32 7.78
C LEU A 94 -11.11 -8.60 8.29
N LEU A 95 -11.88 -7.60 8.65
CA LEU A 95 -13.26 -7.78 9.13
C LEU A 95 -14.22 -8.25 8.02
N ASN A 96 -13.91 -7.98 6.77
CA ASN A 96 -14.74 -8.34 5.62
C ASN A 96 -14.34 -9.66 4.96
N LEU A 97 -13.25 -10.30 5.42
CA LEU A 97 -12.81 -11.56 4.84
C LEU A 97 -13.76 -12.70 5.19
N ASN A 98 -14.07 -13.54 4.19
CA ASN A 98 -14.76 -14.80 4.41
C ASN A 98 -13.73 -15.93 4.65
N PRO A 99 -13.63 -16.46 5.88
CA PRO A 99 -12.67 -17.53 6.19
C PRO A 99 -12.84 -18.80 5.35
N GLU A 100 -14.03 -19.03 4.82
CA GLU A 100 -14.32 -20.21 4.00
C GLU A 100 -13.63 -20.21 2.65
N HIS A 101 -13.18 -19.04 2.18
CA HIS A 101 -12.41 -18.92 0.94
C HIS A 101 -10.98 -19.46 1.05
N PHE A 102 -10.48 -19.58 2.29
CA PHE A 102 -9.10 -19.96 2.56
C PHE A 102 -8.96 -21.41 3.00
N ILE A 103 -7.74 -21.92 3.00
CA ILE A 103 -7.43 -23.24 3.54
C ILE A 103 -7.86 -23.30 5.00
N GLU A 104 -8.39 -24.46 5.39
CA GLU A 104 -8.89 -24.69 6.75
C GLU A 104 -7.78 -24.51 7.80
N GLY A 105 -8.10 -23.79 8.88
CA GLY A 105 -7.16 -23.55 9.98
C GLY A 105 -6.11 -22.48 9.71
N LEU A 106 -6.21 -21.74 8.58
CA LEU A 106 -5.31 -20.64 8.28
C LEU A 106 -5.49 -19.48 9.28
N ASP A 107 -4.38 -19.02 9.85
CA ASP A 107 -4.33 -17.75 10.58
C ASP A 107 -4.39 -16.59 9.60
N LEU A 108 -5.57 -15.98 9.46
CA LEU A 108 -5.82 -14.91 8.50
C LEU A 108 -5.03 -13.63 8.81
N GLU A 109 -4.82 -13.35 10.09
CA GLU A 109 -4.03 -12.20 10.52
C GLU A 109 -2.56 -12.38 10.13
N MET A 110 -1.99 -13.55 10.39
CA MET A 110 -0.62 -13.86 10.02
C MET A 110 -0.44 -13.90 8.51
N MET A 111 -1.40 -14.48 7.76
CA MET A 111 -1.41 -14.42 6.29
C MET A 111 -1.33 -12.98 5.78
N TYR A 112 -2.16 -12.09 6.33
CA TYR A 112 -2.19 -10.68 5.93
C TYR A 112 -0.86 -9.97 6.25
N LEU A 113 -0.28 -10.22 7.42
CA LEU A 113 1.02 -9.67 7.80
C LEU A 113 2.15 -10.18 6.90
N ASP A 114 2.15 -11.46 6.55
CA ASP A 114 3.13 -12.04 5.62
C ASP A 114 3.07 -11.32 4.25
N MET A 115 1.88 -11.15 3.70
CA MET A 115 1.68 -10.41 2.45
C MET A 115 2.14 -8.94 2.56
N LEU A 116 1.87 -8.29 3.69
CA LEU A 116 2.29 -6.92 3.94
C LEU A 116 3.81 -6.80 3.97
N TRP A 117 4.48 -7.64 4.74
CA TRP A 117 5.95 -7.64 4.85
C TRP A 117 6.63 -8.01 3.53
N ALA A 118 6.08 -8.95 2.78
CA ALA A 118 6.57 -9.27 1.45
C ALA A 118 6.45 -8.08 0.50
N SER A 119 5.31 -7.37 0.54
CA SER A 119 5.09 -6.18 -0.28
C SER A 119 6.04 -5.03 0.11
N GLU A 120 6.24 -4.81 1.40
CA GLU A 120 7.17 -3.80 1.90
C GLU A 120 8.62 -4.12 1.51
N GLY A 121 9.03 -5.38 1.66
CA GLY A 121 10.36 -5.84 1.27
C GLY A 121 10.61 -5.67 -0.23
N TYR A 122 9.62 -5.97 -1.06
CA TYR A 122 9.68 -5.76 -2.51
C TYR A 122 9.86 -4.28 -2.85
N ILE A 123 9.05 -3.39 -2.28
CA ILE A 123 9.16 -1.95 -2.52
C ILE A 123 10.51 -1.41 -2.03
N TRP A 124 10.98 -1.85 -0.86
CA TRP A 124 12.30 -1.49 -0.35
C TRP A 124 13.41 -1.88 -1.32
N GLU A 125 13.38 -3.09 -1.87
CA GLU A 125 14.36 -3.56 -2.85
C GLU A 125 14.34 -2.66 -4.11
N LYS A 126 13.16 -2.34 -4.64
CA LYS A 126 13.04 -1.45 -5.81
C LYS A 126 13.59 -0.04 -5.56
N LEU A 127 13.45 0.48 -4.35
CA LEU A 127 14.00 1.79 -3.97
C LEU A 127 15.52 1.82 -3.90
N GLN A 128 16.19 0.69 -3.68
CA GLN A 128 17.66 0.62 -3.69
C GLN A 128 18.23 0.76 -5.10
N HIS A 129 17.43 0.45 -6.11
CA HIS A 129 17.77 0.66 -7.51
C HIS A 129 17.14 1.98 -7.94
N ASP A 130 17.89 2.98 -8.29
CA ASP A 130 17.42 4.36 -8.63
C ASP A 130 16.40 4.44 -9.78
N HIS A 131 15.80 3.34 -10.16
CA HIS A 131 14.85 3.23 -11.27
C HIS A 131 13.57 2.52 -10.83
N ILE A 132 12.49 3.30 -10.69
CA ILE A 132 11.15 2.78 -10.41
C ILE A 132 10.39 2.70 -11.74
N ASN A 133 10.10 1.47 -12.17
CA ASN A 133 9.30 1.18 -13.35
C ASN A 133 7.91 0.67 -12.92
N VAL A 134 6.87 1.45 -13.23
CA VAL A 134 5.49 1.13 -12.80
C VAL A 134 4.97 -0.15 -13.45
N ASP A 135 5.29 -0.40 -14.72
CA ASP A 135 4.86 -1.60 -15.44
C ASP A 135 5.55 -2.86 -14.88
N GLU A 136 6.80 -2.76 -14.48
CA GLU A 136 7.52 -3.84 -13.79
C GLU A 136 6.90 -4.15 -12.42
N ILE A 137 6.58 -3.11 -11.65
CA ILE A 137 5.90 -3.25 -10.35
C ILE A 137 4.54 -3.94 -10.53
N GLU A 138 3.77 -3.53 -11.53
CA GLU A 138 2.48 -4.16 -11.83
C GLU A 138 2.64 -5.64 -12.14
N ALA A 139 3.55 -5.99 -13.04
CA ALA A 139 3.79 -7.38 -13.44
C ALA A 139 4.25 -8.24 -12.25
N ASP A 140 5.12 -7.72 -11.41
CA ASP A 140 5.63 -8.44 -10.23
C ASP A 140 4.56 -8.62 -9.16
N PHE A 141 3.73 -7.60 -8.89
CA PHE A 141 2.61 -7.75 -7.96
C PHE A 141 1.52 -8.70 -8.45
N ILE A 142 1.25 -8.75 -9.74
CA ILE A 142 0.35 -9.77 -10.32
C ILE A 142 0.88 -11.18 -10.04
N LYS A 143 2.18 -11.42 -10.23
CA LYS A 143 2.82 -12.71 -9.90
C LYS A 143 2.74 -13.04 -8.41
N LEU A 144 2.96 -12.05 -7.54
CA LEU A 144 2.83 -12.22 -6.08
C LEU A 144 1.40 -12.58 -5.70
N ILE A 145 0.41 -11.89 -6.23
CA ILE A 145 -1.01 -12.16 -5.96
C ILE A 145 -1.37 -13.57 -6.44
N ASP A 146 -0.96 -13.98 -7.63
CA ASP A 146 -1.20 -15.33 -8.14
C ASP A 146 -0.52 -16.40 -7.28
N PHE A 147 0.70 -16.13 -6.81
CA PHE A 147 1.39 -17.00 -5.87
C PHE A 147 0.62 -17.15 -4.55
N TRP A 148 0.20 -16.04 -3.93
CA TRP A 148 -0.59 -16.08 -2.69
C TRP A 148 -1.93 -16.80 -2.87
N LYS A 149 -2.63 -16.58 -3.98
CA LYS A 149 -3.84 -17.35 -4.31
C LYS A 149 -3.55 -18.84 -4.32
N SER A 150 -2.44 -19.26 -4.90
CA SER A 150 -2.06 -20.67 -5.03
C SER A 150 -1.81 -21.36 -3.69
N ILE A 151 -1.37 -20.62 -2.67
CA ILE A 151 -1.02 -21.17 -1.36
C ILE A 151 -2.11 -20.97 -0.30
N TYR A 152 -2.90 -19.91 -0.39
CA TYR A 152 -3.85 -19.54 0.67
C TYR A 152 -5.31 -19.86 0.36
N LEU A 153 -5.71 -19.89 -0.92
CA LEU A 153 -7.09 -20.20 -1.27
C LEU A 153 -7.39 -21.70 -1.12
N ARG A 154 -8.60 -21.98 -0.64
CA ARG A 154 -9.14 -23.35 -0.64
C ARG A 154 -9.23 -23.84 -2.08
N LYS A 155 -8.65 -25.00 -2.36
CA LYS A 155 -8.81 -25.66 -3.66
C LYS A 155 -10.21 -26.25 -3.73
N GLU A 156 -10.96 -25.94 -4.76
CA GLU A 156 -12.20 -26.64 -5.06
C GLU A 156 -11.88 -28.13 -5.24
N ARG A 157 -12.71 -28.96 -4.59
CA ARG A 157 -12.58 -30.41 -4.69
C ARG A 157 -13.14 -30.91 -6.01
#